data_14d5e1ea97ae5a14ef6f7f52e9a0ed58
#
_entry.id   14d5e1ea97ae5a14ef6f7f52e9a0ed58
#
_cell.length_a   1.000
_cell.length_b   1.000
_cell.length_c   1.000
_cell.angle_alpha   90.00
_cell.angle_beta   90.00
_cell.angle_gamma   90.00
#
_symmetry.space_group_name_H-M   'P 1'
#
loop_
_entity.id
_entity.type
_entity.pdbx_description
1 polymer ?
#
loop_
_entity_poly.entity_id
_entity_poly.type
_entity_poly.pdbx_seq_one_letter_code
_entity_poly.pdbx_strand_id
1 'polypeptide(L)'
;SLLNGWGLLMIYRLDPMYGFRQTIWMAIAIAAVIFALRIPDILTFLRRYKYVWLIGGILLTLLTFIIGVYPGGSGPGLWLSLGGLYVQPSEILKFLLVIYLAAYLADSFQLRVNLARLLTPTLILIGLAVLILVAQRDLGTASLFIILYTVVIYLASGKRRILLISFLLVSVALVIGYLVFDVIELR
;
A
#
# COMPACT_ATOMS: atom_id res chain seq x y z
N SER A 1 -14.45 15.31 1.55
CA SER A 1 -14.50 15.44 0.10
C SER A 1 -15.82 14.90 -0.44
N LEU A 2 -16.28 15.39 -1.60
CA LEU A 2 -17.54 14.97 -2.24
C LEU A 2 -17.59 13.44 -2.46
N LEU A 3 -16.48 12.82 -2.85
CA LEU A 3 -16.40 11.37 -3.08
C LEU A 3 -16.69 10.54 -1.81
N ASN A 4 -16.24 10.98 -0.64
CA ASN A 4 -16.54 10.29 0.61
C ASN A 4 -18.02 10.44 0.98
N GLY A 5 -18.62 11.59 0.73
CA GLY A 5 -20.05 11.81 0.95
C GLY A 5 -20.92 10.94 0.05
N TRP A 6 -20.57 10.85 -1.25
CA TRP A 6 -21.26 9.96 -2.20
C TRP A 6 -21.12 8.49 -1.82
N GLY A 7 -19.91 8.05 -1.47
CA GLY A 7 -19.67 6.68 -1.01
C GLY A 7 -20.49 6.33 0.22
N LEU A 8 -20.55 7.24 1.19
CA LEU A 8 -21.34 7.05 2.41
C LEU A 8 -22.83 6.95 2.13
N LEU A 9 -23.37 7.84 1.27
CA LEU A 9 -24.79 7.80 0.86
C LEU A 9 -25.14 6.49 0.16
N MET A 10 -24.27 6.00 -0.72
CA MET A 10 -24.48 4.71 -1.42
C MET A 10 -24.48 3.55 -0.42
N ILE A 11 -23.54 3.50 0.51
CA ILE A 11 -23.45 2.43 1.52
C ILE A 11 -24.70 2.48 2.42
N TYR A 12 -25.10 3.68 2.84
CA TYR A 12 -26.29 3.87 3.71
C TYR A 12 -27.58 3.42 3.02
N ARG A 13 -27.67 3.63 1.69
CA ARG A 13 -28.82 3.20 0.88
C ARG A 13 -28.87 1.67 0.71
N LEU A 14 -27.73 0.99 0.63
CA LEU A 14 -27.64 -0.45 0.47
C LEU A 14 -27.87 -1.16 1.80
N ASP A 15 -27.20 -0.71 2.86
CA ASP A 15 -27.34 -1.26 4.21
C ASP A 15 -27.03 -0.19 5.26
N PRO A 16 -28.05 0.23 6.05
CA PRO A 16 -27.88 1.27 7.08
C PRO A 16 -26.85 0.91 8.15
N MET A 17 -26.69 -0.39 8.46
CA MET A 17 -25.73 -0.85 9.49
C MET A 17 -24.29 -0.62 9.02
N TYR A 18 -23.98 -0.95 7.77
CA TYR A 18 -22.67 -0.66 7.19
C TYR A 18 -22.43 0.84 7.03
N GLY A 19 -23.47 1.61 6.68
CA GLY A 19 -23.40 3.07 6.61
C GLY A 19 -23.02 3.69 7.97
N PHE A 20 -23.62 3.24 9.05
CA PHE A 20 -23.29 3.70 10.40
C PHE A 20 -21.86 3.35 10.80
N ARG A 21 -21.42 2.11 10.55
CA ARG A 21 -20.02 1.70 10.78
C ARG A 21 -19.03 2.55 9.99
N GLN A 22 -19.31 2.83 8.71
CA GLN A 22 -18.47 3.67 7.86
C GLN A 22 -18.36 5.09 8.39
N THR A 23 -19.47 5.64 8.92
CA THR A 23 -19.48 6.99 9.55
C THR A 23 -18.55 7.03 10.78
N ILE A 24 -18.58 6.01 11.63
CA ILE A 24 -17.67 5.91 12.78
C ILE A 24 -16.22 5.86 12.32
N TRP A 25 -15.90 5.02 11.33
CA TRP A 25 -14.54 4.93 10.80
C TRP A 25 -14.05 6.24 10.19
N MET A 26 -14.95 6.98 9.51
CA MET A 26 -14.63 8.29 8.97
C MET A 26 -14.33 9.30 10.10
N ALA A 27 -15.11 9.29 11.18
CA ALA A 27 -14.85 10.15 12.35
C ALA A 27 -13.52 9.82 13.01
N ILE A 28 -13.21 8.52 13.19
CA ILE A 28 -11.92 8.04 13.70
C ILE A 28 -10.77 8.49 12.81
N ALA A 29 -10.91 8.36 11.49
CA ALA A 29 -9.88 8.79 10.54
C ALA A 29 -9.61 10.30 10.62
N ILE A 30 -10.68 11.12 10.70
CA ILE A 30 -10.54 12.58 10.87
C ILE A 30 -9.84 12.90 12.19
N ALA A 31 -10.24 12.26 13.29
CA ALA A 31 -9.61 12.44 14.60
C ALA A 31 -8.13 12.05 14.56
N ALA A 32 -7.79 10.93 13.91
CA ALA A 32 -6.40 10.48 13.75
C ALA A 32 -5.55 11.50 12.95
N VAL A 33 -6.10 12.07 11.88
CA VAL A 33 -5.41 13.11 11.10
C VAL A 33 -5.18 14.37 11.96
N ILE A 34 -6.21 14.84 12.67
CA ILE A 34 -6.08 16.00 13.56
C ILE A 34 -5.03 15.73 14.64
N PHE A 35 -5.04 14.54 15.22
CA PHE A 35 -4.06 14.14 16.24
C PHE A 35 -2.64 14.12 15.65
N ALA A 36 -2.45 13.51 14.47
CA ALA A 36 -1.16 13.47 13.79
C ALA A 36 -0.60 14.87 13.50
N LEU A 37 -1.47 15.82 13.10
CA LEU A 37 -1.08 17.20 12.85
C LEU A 37 -0.67 17.96 14.15
N ARG A 38 -1.09 17.47 15.33
CA ARG A 38 -0.73 18.06 16.63
C ARG A 38 0.60 17.55 17.18
N ILE A 39 1.14 16.45 16.64
CA ILE A 39 2.44 15.91 17.08
C ILE A 39 3.55 16.73 16.43
N PRO A 40 4.36 17.46 17.20
CA PRO A 40 5.51 18.16 16.68
C PRO A 40 6.50 17.12 16.12
N ASP A 41 7.17 17.48 15.03
CA ASP A 41 8.24 16.69 14.42
C ASP A 41 7.87 15.26 13.96
N ILE A 42 6.56 14.96 13.77
CA ILE A 42 6.12 13.64 13.30
C ILE A 42 6.83 13.22 11.99
N LEU A 43 7.05 14.17 11.09
CA LEU A 43 7.76 13.91 9.83
C LEU A 43 9.22 13.56 10.06
N THR A 44 9.88 14.21 11.00
CA THR A 44 11.26 13.92 11.40
C THR A 44 11.36 12.52 12.02
N PHE A 45 10.40 12.16 12.87
CA PHE A 45 10.29 10.83 13.48
C PHE A 45 10.09 9.73 12.42
N LEU A 46 9.15 9.93 11.49
CA LEU A 46 8.89 8.99 10.39
C LEU A 46 10.11 8.83 9.48
N ARG A 47 10.79 9.93 9.14
CA ARG A 47 12.01 9.94 8.33
C ARG A 47 13.16 9.20 9.03
N ARG A 48 13.36 9.43 10.33
CA ARG A 48 14.43 8.82 11.13
C ARG A 48 14.31 7.29 11.17
N TYR A 49 13.09 6.77 11.32
CA TYR A 49 12.81 5.34 11.46
C TYR A 49 12.22 4.70 10.21
N LYS A 50 12.45 5.27 9.02
CA LYS A 50 11.87 4.84 7.73
C LYS A 50 12.05 3.35 7.42
N TYR A 51 13.19 2.75 7.75
CA TYR A 51 13.45 1.32 7.56
C TYR A 51 12.68 0.45 8.55
N VAL A 52 12.59 0.88 9.79
CA VAL A 52 11.85 0.16 10.85
C VAL A 52 10.38 0.08 10.48
N TRP A 53 9.80 1.19 10.04
CA TRP A 53 8.42 1.24 9.60
C TRP A 53 8.16 0.32 8.40
N LEU A 54 8.99 0.39 7.37
CA LEU A 54 8.82 -0.43 6.18
C LEU A 54 8.97 -1.93 6.49
N ILE A 55 10.02 -2.31 7.22
CA ILE A 55 10.26 -3.70 7.61
C ILE A 55 9.12 -4.20 8.51
N GLY A 56 8.68 -3.41 9.47
CA GLY A 56 7.54 -3.73 10.31
C GLY A 56 6.27 -3.98 9.49
N GLY A 57 5.98 -3.14 8.50
CA GLY A 57 4.86 -3.33 7.59
C GLY A 57 4.97 -4.61 6.74
N ILE A 58 6.18 -4.91 6.23
CA ILE A 58 6.45 -6.16 5.49
C ILE A 58 6.24 -7.38 6.39
N LEU A 59 6.79 -7.37 7.61
CA LEU A 59 6.61 -8.46 8.58
C LEU A 59 5.13 -8.65 8.96
N LEU A 60 4.40 -7.57 9.15
CA LEU A 60 2.98 -7.62 9.44
C LEU A 60 2.18 -8.22 8.26
N THR A 61 2.58 -7.89 7.02
CA THR A 61 1.98 -8.50 5.82
C THR A 61 2.36 -9.97 5.70
N LEU A 62 3.59 -10.37 6.01
CA LEU A 62 3.99 -11.78 6.06
C LEU A 62 3.21 -12.57 7.13
N LEU A 63 2.86 -11.95 8.24
CA LEU A 63 2.11 -12.60 9.30
C LEU A 63 0.74 -13.10 8.82
N THR A 64 0.14 -12.43 7.80
CA THR A 64 -1.14 -12.90 7.23
C THR A 64 -1.05 -14.27 6.55
N PHE A 65 0.14 -14.76 6.15
CA PHE A 65 0.29 -16.14 5.66
C PHE A 65 0.01 -17.17 6.75
N ILE A 66 0.24 -16.83 8.03
CA ILE A 66 0.12 -17.75 9.16
C ILE A 66 -1.27 -17.64 9.80
N ILE A 67 -1.71 -16.42 10.06
CA ILE A 67 -2.94 -16.14 10.83
C ILE A 67 -3.97 -15.31 10.04
N GLY A 68 -3.76 -15.15 8.73
CA GLY A 68 -4.67 -14.40 7.89
C GLY A 68 -6.04 -15.09 7.75
N VAL A 69 -7.08 -14.28 7.74
CA VAL A 69 -8.46 -14.72 7.54
C VAL A 69 -9.05 -14.05 6.30
N TYR A 70 -10.11 -14.67 5.77
CA TYR A 70 -10.92 -14.07 4.71
C TYR A 70 -12.34 -13.79 5.25
N PRO A 71 -12.75 -12.52 5.38
CA PRO A 71 -14.06 -12.17 5.94
C PRO A 71 -15.25 -12.71 5.17
N GLY A 72 -15.09 -13.01 3.86
CA GLY A 72 -16.11 -13.57 2.98
C GLY A 72 -16.24 -15.10 3.03
N GLY A 73 -15.50 -15.80 3.88
CA GLY A 73 -15.57 -17.26 4.07
C GLY A 73 -14.74 -18.08 3.09
N SER A 74 -14.51 -17.64 1.86
CA SER A 74 -13.67 -18.31 0.86
C SER A 74 -12.81 -17.31 0.12
N GLY A 75 -11.48 -17.51 0.11
CA GLY A 75 -10.53 -16.62 -0.53
C GLY A 75 -9.19 -16.56 0.19
N PRO A 76 -8.23 -15.78 -0.32
CA PRO A 76 -6.91 -15.65 0.31
C PRO A 76 -7.03 -14.92 1.66
N GLY A 77 -6.33 -15.43 2.67
CA GLY A 77 -6.29 -14.86 4.02
C GLY A 77 -5.43 -13.59 4.09
N LEU A 78 -5.96 -12.47 3.61
CA LEU A 78 -5.26 -11.18 3.55
C LEU A 78 -5.50 -10.28 4.76
N TRP A 79 -6.42 -10.68 5.63
CA TRP A 79 -6.91 -9.85 6.73
C TRP A 79 -6.48 -10.42 8.09
N LEU A 80 -6.14 -9.56 9.00
CA LEU A 80 -5.97 -9.91 10.42
C LEU A 80 -7.26 -9.61 11.15
N SER A 81 -7.76 -10.59 11.90
CA SER A 81 -8.95 -10.43 12.74
C SER A 81 -8.55 -10.10 14.17
N LEU A 82 -9.02 -8.98 14.69
CA LEU A 82 -8.80 -8.50 16.05
C LEU A 82 -10.16 -8.18 16.68
N GLY A 83 -10.73 -9.11 17.44
CA GLY A 83 -12.00 -8.88 18.17
C GLY A 83 -13.18 -8.49 17.26
N GLY A 84 -13.28 -9.07 16.05
CA GLY A 84 -14.33 -8.75 15.09
C GLY A 84 -14.03 -7.56 14.15
N LEU A 85 -12.88 -6.92 14.33
CA LEU A 85 -12.35 -5.94 13.38
C LEU A 85 -11.40 -6.62 12.42
N TYR A 86 -11.53 -6.31 11.14
CA TYR A 86 -10.65 -6.83 10.09
C TYR A 86 -9.72 -5.73 9.60
N VAL A 87 -8.41 -5.97 9.68
CA VAL A 87 -7.37 -5.05 9.22
C VAL A 87 -6.55 -5.74 8.14
N GLN A 88 -6.38 -5.09 7.01
CA GLN A 88 -5.52 -5.59 5.94
C GLN A 88 -4.15 -4.92 6.05
N PRO A 89 -3.08 -5.67 6.41
CA PRO A 89 -1.74 -5.09 6.61
C PRO A 89 -1.16 -4.42 5.36
N SER A 90 -1.50 -4.90 4.17
CA SER A 90 -1.04 -4.30 2.91
C SER A 90 -1.56 -2.85 2.72
N GLU A 91 -2.69 -2.48 3.33
CA GLU A 91 -3.17 -1.09 3.33
C GLU A 91 -2.23 -0.18 4.12
N ILE A 92 -1.80 -0.64 5.29
CA ILE A 92 -0.82 0.07 6.13
C ILE A 92 0.53 0.13 5.40
N LEU A 93 0.96 -0.98 4.80
CA LEU A 93 2.23 -1.07 4.10
C LEU A 93 2.31 -0.07 2.92
N LYS A 94 1.21 0.25 2.23
CA LYS A 94 1.18 1.30 1.19
C LYS A 94 1.63 2.66 1.72
N PHE A 95 1.11 3.07 2.87
CA PHE A 95 1.52 4.35 3.51
C PHE A 95 2.97 4.32 3.93
N LEU A 96 3.42 3.22 4.54
CA LEU A 96 4.79 3.05 4.99
C LEU A 96 5.78 3.06 3.83
N LEU A 97 5.38 2.49 2.68
CA LEU A 97 6.15 2.53 1.44
C LEU A 97 6.35 3.96 0.94
N VAL A 98 5.29 4.75 0.88
CA VAL A 98 5.37 6.17 0.44
C VAL A 98 6.25 6.97 1.38
N ILE A 99 6.10 6.80 2.70
CA ILE A 99 6.94 7.46 3.71
C ILE A 99 8.41 7.07 3.52
N TYR A 100 8.69 5.78 3.36
CA TYR A 100 10.05 5.28 3.13
C TYR A 100 10.66 5.89 1.86
N LEU A 101 9.95 5.83 0.74
CA LEU A 101 10.44 6.35 -0.54
C LEU A 101 10.70 7.85 -0.47
N ALA A 102 9.75 8.62 0.05
CA ALA A 102 9.89 10.07 0.17
C ALA A 102 11.09 10.44 1.06
N ALA A 103 11.22 9.78 2.21
CA ALA A 103 12.33 10.01 3.12
C ALA A 103 13.69 9.58 2.53
N TYR A 104 13.74 8.41 1.88
CA TYR A 104 14.96 7.89 1.28
C TYR A 104 15.44 8.77 0.12
N LEU A 105 14.53 9.17 -0.75
CA LEU A 105 14.85 10.03 -1.89
C LEU A 105 15.30 11.42 -1.42
N ALA A 106 14.62 12.02 -0.44
CA ALA A 106 15.00 13.31 0.11
C ALA A 106 16.44 13.32 0.69
N ASP A 107 16.83 12.22 1.37
CA ASP A 107 18.19 12.07 1.90
C ASP A 107 19.23 11.87 0.79
N SER A 108 18.88 11.09 -0.24
CA SER A 108 19.81 10.63 -1.25
C SER A 108 20.03 11.64 -2.38
N PHE A 109 19.05 12.49 -2.70
CA PHE A 109 19.22 13.56 -3.70
C PHE A 109 20.24 14.61 -3.29
N GLN A 110 20.39 14.85 -1.99
CA GLN A 110 21.40 15.80 -1.48
C GLN A 110 22.84 15.33 -1.76
N LEU A 111 23.05 14.03 -1.97
CA LEU A 111 24.37 13.42 -2.13
C LEU A 111 24.83 13.32 -3.60
N ARG A 112 24.08 13.82 -4.59
CA ARG A 112 24.37 13.71 -6.03
C ARG A 112 24.75 12.28 -6.47
N VAL A 113 24.18 11.27 -5.86
CA VAL A 113 24.48 9.85 -6.15
C VAL A 113 23.93 9.47 -7.53
N ASN A 114 24.62 8.55 -8.21
CA ASN A 114 24.15 8.03 -9.49
C ASN A 114 22.77 7.36 -9.31
N LEU A 115 21.84 7.67 -10.22
CA LEU A 115 20.44 7.21 -10.14
C LEU A 115 20.34 5.69 -9.98
N ALA A 116 21.18 4.92 -10.64
CA ALA A 116 21.18 3.46 -10.51
C ALA A 116 21.49 3.00 -9.08
N ARG A 117 22.50 3.59 -8.43
CA ARG A 117 22.84 3.28 -7.03
C ARG A 117 21.76 3.72 -6.05
N LEU A 118 21.07 4.79 -6.38
CA LEU A 118 19.96 5.33 -5.61
C LEU A 118 18.73 4.39 -5.68
N LEU A 119 18.43 3.82 -6.83
CA LEU A 119 17.24 3.01 -7.04
C LEU A 119 17.42 1.55 -6.57
N THR A 120 18.64 1.01 -6.56
CA THR A 120 18.87 -0.39 -6.21
C THR A 120 18.28 -0.82 -4.86
N PRO A 121 18.54 -0.14 -3.72
CA PRO A 121 17.98 -0.58 -2.44
C PRO A 121 16.46 -0.42 -2.37
N THR A 122 15.91 0.60 -3.01
CA THR A 122 14.46 0.79 -3.05
C THR A 122 13.78 -0.29 -3.90
N LEU A 123 14.38 -0.69 -5.03
CA LEU A 123 13.89 -1.76 -5.89
C LEU A 123 13.89 -3.12 -5.17
N ILE A 124 14.93 -3.41 -4.38
CA ILE A 124 15.01 -4.66 -3.61
C ILE A 124 13.86 -4.74 -2.60
N LEU A 125 13.68 -3.69 -1.80
CA LEU A 125 12.66 -3.68 -0.76
C LEU A 125 11.23 -3.72 -1.33
N ILE A 126 10.99 -2.99 -2.41
CA ILE A 126 9.68 -3.00 -3.07
C ILE A 126 9.46 -4.30 -3.83
N GLY A 127 10.49 -4.81 -4.50
CA GLY A 127 10.44 -6.11 -5.14
C GLY A 127 10.06 -7.22 -4.15
N LEU A 128 10.64 -7.20 -2.95
CA LEU A 128 10.28 -8.12 -1.88
C LEU A 128 8.81 -7.96 -1.46
N ALA A 129 8.33 -6.72 -1.26
CA ALA A 129 6.94 -6.47 -0.91
C ALA A 129 5.98 -6.96 -2.01
N VAL A 130 6.29 -6.68 -3.28
CA VAL A 130 5.50 -7.14 -4.44
C VAL A 130 5.50 -8.66 -4.53
N LEU A 131 6.63 -9.33 -4.33
CA LEU A 131 6.72 -10.80 -4.33
C LEU A 131 5.83 -11.43 -3.25
N ILE A 132 5.80 -10.85 -2.05
CA ILE A 132 4.93 -11.29 -0.96
C ILE A 132 3.46 -11.17 -1.37
N LEU A 133 3.06 -10.01 -1.93
CA LEU A 133 1.68 -9.77 -2.37
C LEU A 133 1.26 -10.70 -3.52
N VAL A 134 2.15 -10.97 -4.47
CA VAL A 134 1.91 -11.95 -5.54
C VAL A 134 1.75 -13.36 -4.97
N ALA A 135 2.59 -13.76 -4.01
CA ALA A 135 2.46 -15.05 -3.32
C ALA A 135 1.14 -15.16 -2.54
N GLN A 136 0.61 -14.05 -2.04
CA GLN A 136 -0.70 -13.95 -1.40
C GLN A 136 -1.88 -13.93 -2.40
N ARG A 137 -1.63 -13.97 -3.70
CA ARG A 137 -2.61 -13.80 -4.78
C ARG A 137 -3.33 -12.44 -4.76
N ASP A 138 -2.68 -11.41 -4.18
CA ASP A 138 -3.18 -10.04 -4.16
C ASP A 138 -2.52 -9.20 -5.27
N LEU A 139 -2.84 -9.57 -6.52
CA LEU A 139 -2.30 -8.91 -7.72
C LEU A 139 -2.74 -7.44 -7.82
N GLY A 140 -3.94 -7.13 -7.30
CA GLY A 140 -4.46 -5.76 -7.27
C GLY A 140 -3.56 -4.84 -6.44
N THR A 141 -3.26 -5.24 -5.22
CA THR A 141 -2.36 -4.47 -4.35
C THR A 141 -0.93 -4.48 -4.87
N ALA A 142 -0.43 -5.60 -5.42
CA ALA A 142 0.90 -5.67 -6.02
C ALA A 142 1.07 -4.67 -7.18
N SER A 143 0.10 -4.59 -8.10
CA SER A 143 0.12 -3.62 -9.20
C SER A 143 0.09 -2.17 -8.70
N LEU A 144 -0.68 -1.91 -7.65
CA LEU A 144 -0.77 -0.59 -7.02
C LEU A 144 0.56 -0.18 -6.37
N PHE A 145 1.32 -1.12 -5.78
CA PHE A 145 2.67 -0.87 -5.26
C PHE A 145 3.65 -0.47 -6.36
N ILE A 146 3.60 -1.14 -7.51
CA ILE A 146 4.44 -0.79 -8.67
C ILE A 146 4.09 0.61 -9.18
N ILE A 147 2.80 0.94 -9.26
CA ILE A 147 2.33 2.26 -9.68
C ILE A 147 2.78 3.34 -8.70
N LEU A 148 2.60 3.15 -7.39
CA LEU A 148 3.04 4.09 -6.37
C LEU A 148 4.54 4.34 -6.43
N TYR A 149 5.34 3.27 -6.53
CA TYR A 149 6.78 3.37 -6.70
C TYR A 149 7.14 4.19 -7.93
N THR A 150 6.53 3.87 -9.06
CA THR A 150 6.75 4.56 -10.34
C THR A 150 6.47 6.05 -10.23
N VAL A 151 5.31 6.40 -9.67
CA VAL A 151 4.90 7.81 -9.51
C VAL A 151 5.90 8.56 -8.63
N VAL A 152 6.27 8.00 -7.48
CA VAL A 152 7.20 8.64 -6.54
C VAL A 152 8.58 8.82 -7.18
N ILE A 153 9.11 7.79 -7.86
CA ILE A 153 10.41 7.87 -8.54
C ILE A 153 10.35 8.83 -9.73
N TYR A 154 9.25 8.85 -10.48
CA TYR A 154 9.06 9.81 -11.58
C TYR A 154 9.03 11.24 -11.06
N LEU A 155 8.27 11.54 -10.03
CA LEU A 155 8.20 12.87 -9.42
C LEU A 155 9.57 13.32 -8.91
N ALA A 156 10.35 12.40 -8.36
CA ALA A 156 11.68 12.69 -7.85
C ALA A 156 12.72 12.88 -8.97
N SER A 157 12.68 12.09 -10.05
CA SER A 157 13.72 12.04 -11.09
C SER A 157 13.41 12.85 -12.35
N GLY A 158 12.13 13.13 -12.62
CA GLY A 158 11.66 13.77 -13.86
C GLY A 158 11.80 12.92 -15.14
N LYS A 159 12.24 11.65 -15.02
CA LYS A 159 12.57 10.81 -16.19
C LYS A 159 11.38 10.03 -16.70
N ARG A 160 10.79 10.43 -17.83
CA ARG A 160 9.63 9.76 -18.47
C ARG A 160 9.86 8.28 -18.81
N ARG A 161 11.10 7.84 -19.02
CA ARG A 161 11.44 6.42 -19.29
C ARG A 161 10.99 5.50 -18.15
N ILE A 162 10.95 5.99 -16.91
CA ILE A 162 10.52 5.22 -15.75
C ILE A 162 9.05 4.85 -15.86
N LEU A 163 8.20 5.76 -16.33
CA LEU A 163 6.78 5.49 -16.57
C LEU A 163 6.58 4.39 -17.61
N LEU A 164 7.34 4.42 -18.71
CA LEU A 164 7.25 3.40 -19.77
C LEU A 164 7.66 2.02 -19.28
N ILE A 165 8.79 1.93 -18.56
CA ILE A 165 9.28 0.65 -17.98
C ILE A 165 8.28 0.08 -16.98
N SER A 166 7.73 0.92 -16.12
CA SER A 166 6.76 0.46 -15.13
C SER A 166 5.43 0.08 -15.73
N PHE A 167 4.96 0.79 -16.75
CA PHE A 167 3.78 0.39 -17.51
C PHE A 167 3.96 -1.00 -18.14
N LEU A 168 5.11 -1.23 -18.77
CA LEU A 168 5.44 -2.55 -19.32
C LEU A 168 5.46 -3.63 -18.23
N LEU A 169 6.11 -3.37 -17.07
CA LEU A 169 6.17 -4.29 -15.95
C LEU A 169 4.78 -4.64 -15.40
N VAL A 170 3.92 -3.65 -15.21
CA VAL A 170 2.54 -3.88 -14.74
C VAL A 170 1.76 -4.70 -15.78
N SER A 171 1.89 -4.36 -17.06
CA SER A 171 1.21 -5.11 -18.13
C SER A 171 1.66 -6.57 -18.18
N VAL A 172 2.96 -6.83 -18.08
CA VAL A 172 3.50 -8.20 -18.02
C VAL A 172 3.03 -8.92 -16.77
N ALA A 173 3.05 -8.26 -15.61
CA ALA A 173 2.57 -8.86 -14.36
C ALA A 173 1.09 -9.23 -14.42
N LEU A 174 0.25 -8.39 -15.04
CA LEU A 174 -1.18 -8.68 -15.24
C LEU A 174 -1.39 -9.86 -16.20
N VAL A 175 -0.64 -9.93 -17.30
CA VAL A 175 -0.71 -11.06 -18.25
C VAL A 175 -0.27 -12.35 -17.58
N ILE A 176 0.85 -12.35 -16.85
CA ILE A 176 1.31 -13.55 -16.13
C ILE A 176 0.29 -13.94 -15.06
N GLY A 177 -0.25 -12.96 -14.33
CA GLY A 177 -1.29 -13.20 -13.34
C GLY A 177 -2.56 -13.84 -13.96
N TYR A 178 -2.97 -13.38 -15.12
CA TYR A 178 -4.09 -13.96 -15.86
C TYR A 178 -3.82 -15.40 -16.28
N LEU A 179 -2.63 -15.71 -16.76
CA LEU A 179 -2.26 -17.05 -17.23
C LEU A 179 -2.01 -18.07 -16.10
N VAL A 180 -1.56 -17.60 -14.93
CA VAL A 180 -1.13 -18.48 -13.82
C VAL A 180 -2.21 -18.65 -12.75
N PHE A 181 -3.09 -17.67 -12.58
CA PHE A 181 -4.10 -17.72 -11.54
C PHE A 181 -5.52 -17.82 -12.14
N ASP A 182 -6.16 -18.96 -11.96
CA ASP A 182 -7.56 -19.22 -12.34
C ASP A 182 -8.59 -18.27 -11.69
N VAL A 183 -8.15 -17.50 -10.67
CA VAL A 183 -8.99 -16.54 -9.95
C VAL A 183 -9.48 -15.38 -10.85
N ILE A 184 -8.81 -15.11 -11.95
CA ILE A 184 -9.20 -14.03 -12.88
C ILE A 184 -10.28 -14.52 -13.85
N GLU A 185 -10.36 -15.81 -14.12
CA GLU A 185 -11.43 -16.39 -14.96
C GLU A 185 -12.80 -16.42 -14.25
N LEU A 186 -12.83 -16.35 -12.92
CA LEU A 186 -14.05 -16.44 -12.10
C LEU A 186 -14.63 -15.07 -11.67
N ARG A 187 -14.09 -13.97 -12.14
CA ARG A 187 -14.58 -12.61 -11.91
C ARG A 187 -14.97 -11.90 -13.20
#